data_c50eb286165991b2507818ea72ea3d85
#
_entry.id   c50eb286165991b2507818ea72ea3d85
#
_cell.length_a   1.000
_cell.length_b   1.000
_cell.length_c   1.000
_cell.angle_alpha   90.00
_cell.angle_beta   90.00
_cell.angle_gamma   90.00
#
_symmetry.space_group_name_H-M   'P 1'
#
loop_
_entity.id
_entity.type
_entity.pdbx_description
1 polymer ?
#
loop_
_entity_poly.entity_id
_entity_poly.type
_entity_poly.pdbx_seq_one_letter_code
_entity_poly.pdbx_strand_id
1 'polypeptide(L)'
;YGNEINSVDRDTGKKQLYVLLTKLAGAAAKGNTPLQVVTNRIMPHINKGSPIIILSPLEGDPTMVNEVRDFRARDFDVTVLSPSSLEFEFDARRLDRTGYEVMKTERDILMTELRGLGAFVMDWEPDMLLSTALAGARGF
;
A
#
# COMPACT_ATOMS: atom_id res chain seq x y z
N TYR A 1 6.56 -6.52 -0.09
CA TYR A 1 7.34 -7.16 0.96
C TYR A 1 6.55 -8.35 1.50
N GLY A 2 7.23 -9.31 2.03
CA GLY A 2 6.67 -10.53 2.57
C GLY A 2 7.69 -11.13 3.51
N ASN A 3 8.06 -12.41 3.36
CA ASN A 3 9.20 -12.98 4.10
C ASN A 3 10.54 -12.36 3.68
N GLU A 4 10.59 -11.79 2.48
CA GLU A 4 11.79 -11.14 1.94
C GLU A 4 11.47 -9.69 1.57
N ILE A 5 12.38 -8.79 1.90
CA ILE A 5 12.34 -7.39 1.47
C ILE A 5 13.20 -7.27 0.22
N ASN A 6 12.57 -7.09 -0.92
CA ASN A 6 13.24 -6.84 -2.18
C ASN A 6 13.28 -5.34 -2.46
N SER A 7 14.43 -4.83 -2.84
CA SER A 7 14.63 -3.44 -3.23
C SER A 7 15.18 -3.32 -4.64
N VAL A 8 14.93 -2.19 -5.27
CA VAL A 8 15.50 -1.82 -6.57
C VAL A 8 16.15 -0.47 -6.40
N ASP A 9 17.41 -0.36 -6.84
CA ASP A 9 18.15 0.88 -6.78
C ASP A 9 17.53 1.96 -7.67
N ARG A 10 17.78 3.21 -7.34
CA ARG A 10 17.31 4.36 -8.12
C ARG A 10 17.96 4.38 -9.49
N ASP A 11 17.15 4.49 -10.50
CA ASP A 11 17.56 4.77 -11.87
C ASP A 11 16.36 5.34 -12.64
N THR A 12 16.56 5.70 -13.90
CA THR A 12 15.52 6.29 -14.76
C THR A 12 15.46 5.61 -16.11
N GLY A 13 14.33 5.84 -16.80
CA GLY A 13 14.15 5.40 -18.17
C GLY A 13 13.63 3.97 -18.31
N LYS A 14 13.59 3.50 -19.56
CA LYS A 14 12.98 2.21 -19.92
C LYS A 14 13.67 1.00 -19.29
N LYS A 15 15.00 1.09 -19.10
CA LYS A 15 15.78 0.02 -18.46
C LYS A 15 15.32 -0.19 -17.03
N GLN A 16 15.15 0.90 -16.28
CA GLN A 16 14.67 0.84 -14.90
C GLN A 16 13.26 0.28 -14.80
N LEU A 17 12.38 0.70 -15.70
CA LEU A 17 11.02 0.14 -15.78
C LEU A 17 11.06 -1.38 -15.98
N TYR A 18 11.93 -1.87 -16.87
CA TYR A 18 12.08 -3.31 -17.09
C TYR A 18 12.57 -4.06 -15.84
N VAL A 19 13.54 -3.48 -15.13
CA VAL A 19 14.04 -4.04 -13.83
C VAL A 19 12.90 -4.12 -12.82
N LEU A 20 12.11 -3.05 -12.66
CA LEU A 20 10.96 -3.02 -11.76
C LEU A 20 9.92 -4.09 -12.13
N LEU A 21 9.53 -4.17 -13.40
CA LEU A 21 8.56 -5.16 -13.86
C LEU A 21 9.05 -6.60 -13.65
N THR A 22 10.35 -6.86 -13.87
CA THR A 22 10.94 -8.18 -13.64
C THR A 22 10.91 -8.55 -12.16
N LYS A 23 11.23 -7.60 -11.28
CA LYS A 23 11.15 -7.81 -9.82
C LYS A 23 9.71 -8.05 -9.35
N LEU A 24 8.75 -7.28 -9.87
CA LEU A 24 7.33 -7.46 -9.56
C LEU A 24 6.81 -8.81 -10.06
N ALA A 25 7.20 -9.23 -11.26
CA ALA A 25 6.80 -10.53 -11.82
C ALA A 25 7.33 -11.72 -11.01
N GLY A 26 8.49 -11.57 -10.36
CA GLY A 26 9.05 -12.57 -9.46
C GLY A 26 8.56 -12.48 -8.01
N ALA A 27 7.77 -11.46 -7.68
CA ALA A 27 7.25 -11.30 -6.33
C ALA A 27 6.15 -12.34 -6.04
N ALA A 28 6.24 -12.97 -4.88
CA ALA A 28 5.24 -13.89 -4.40
C ALA A 28 4.67 -13.38 -3.07
N ALA A 29 3.34 -13.51 -2.91
CA ALA A 29 2.67 -13.18 -1.66
C ALA A 29 2.97 -14.27 -0.61
N LYS A 30 4.12 -14.14 0.07
CA LYS A 30 4.57 -15.06 1.11
C LYS A 30 5.01 -14.28 2.34
N GLY A 31 4.49 -14.68 3.50
CA GLY A 31 4.89 -14.12 4.80
C GLY A 31 4.11 -12.88 5.20
N ASN A 32 4.44 -12.40 6.38
CA ASN A 32 3.75 -11.30 7.04
C ASN A 32 4.75 -10.35 7.73
N THR A 33 5.68 -9.82 6.94
CA THR A 33 6.64 -8.84 7.46
C THR A 33 5.90 -7.51 7.72
N PRO A 34 5.90 -6.98 8.95
CA PRO A 34 5.27 -5.70 9.25
C PRO A 34 5.90 -4.55 8.46
N LEU A 35 5.12 -3.53 8.12
CA LEU A 35 5.61 -2.34 7.42
C LEU A 35 6.75 -1.67 8.18
N GLN A 36 6.71 -1.66 9.50
CA GLN A 36 7.78 -1.12 10.36
C GLN A 36 9.17 -1.67 10.02
N VAL A 37 9.27 -2.97 9.76
CA VAL A 37 10.57 -3.60 9.39
C VAL A 37 11.05 -3.07 8.05
N VAL A 38 10.14 -2.91 7.10
CA VAL A 38 10.45 -2.32 5.79
C VAL A 38 10.89 -0.87 5.94
N THR A 39 10.12 -0.08 6.68
CA THR A 39 10.39 1.34 6.95
C THR A 39 11.77 1.55 7.54
N ASN A 40 12.11 0.80 8.59
CA ASN A 40 13.43 0.89 9.23
C ASN A 40 14.58 0.63 8.26
N ARG A 41 14.37 -0.25 7.29
CA ARG A 41 15.39 -0.58 6.29
C ARG A 41 15.51 0.48 5.19
N ILE A 42 14.41 1.07 4.75
CA ILE A 42 14.40 1.99 3.60
C ILE A 42 14.64 3.45 3.99
N MET A 43 14.26 3.85 5.22
CA MET A 43 14.35 5.25 5.67
C MET A 43 15.72 5.90 5.47
N PRO A 44 16.86 5.22 5.74
CA PRO A 44 18.17 5.83 5.50
C PRO A 44 18.46 6.18 4.02
N HIS A 45 17.69 5.60 3.11
CA HIS A 45 17.87 5.74 1.66
C HIS A 45 16.84 6.66 0.99
N ILE A 46 15.88 7.18 1.76
CA ILE A 46 14.82 8.07 1.25
C ILE A 46 15.22 9.52 1.49
N ASN A 47 15.18 10.35 0.45
CA ASN A 47 15.42 11.78 0.58
C ASN A 47 14.20 12.46 1.20
N LYS A 48 14.44 13.49 2.03
CA LYS A 48 13.36 14.33 2.55
C LYS A 48 12.53 14.92 1.41
N GLY A 49 11.21 14.92 1.60
CA GLY A 49 10.27 15.42 0.59
C GLY A 49 10.00 14.46 -0.59
N SER A 50 10.58 13.24 -0.57
CA SER A 50 10.18 12.22 -1.56
C SER A 50 8.76 11.75 -1.28
N PRO A 51 7.90 11.62 -2.30
CA PRO A 51 6.58 11.02 -2.11
C PRO A 51 6.74 9.52 -1.75
N ILE A 52 5.93 9.07 -0.81
CA ILE A 52 5.85 7.67 -0.41
C ILE A 52 4.53 7.11 -0.92
N ILE A 53 4.60 6.08 -1.75
CA ILE A 53 3.42 5.37 -2.23
C ILE A 53 3.44 3.98 -1.62
N ILE A 54 2.41 3.66 -0.85
CA ILE A 54 2.19 2.35 -0.25
C ILE A 54 1.08 1.65 -1.02
N LEU A 55 1.38 0.48 -1.53
CA LEU A 55 0.39 -0.40 -2.14
C LEU A 55 0.13 -1.55 -1.18
N SER A 56 -1.05 -1.60 -0.58
CA SER A 56 -1.40 -2.58 0.45
C SER A 56 -2.90 -2.81 0.51
N PRO A 57 -3.38 -4.06 0.67
CA PRO A 57 -4.79 -4.35 0.89
C PRO A 57 -5.30 -3.83 2.24
N LEU A 58 -4.42 -3.34 3.11
CA LEU A 58 -4.72 -2.87 4.46
C LEU A 58 -5.24 -3.98 5.40
N GLU A 59 -4.86 -5.21 5.12
CA GLU A 59 -5.26 -6.36 5.92
C GLU A 59 -4.05 -6.87 6.72
N GLY A 60 -4.25 -7.11 8.02
CA GLY A 60 -3.31 -7.86 8.86
C GLY A 60 -1.98 -7.16 9.20
N ASP A 61 -1.80 -5.86 8.94
CA ASP A 61 -0.61 -5.13 9.37
C ASP A 61 -0.94 -4.09 10.45
N PRO A 62 -0.74 -4.43 11.73
CA PRO A 62 -1.04 -3.53 12.84
C PRO A 62 -0.10 -2.32 12.91
N THR A 63 1.00 -2.31 12.15
CA THR A 63 1.99 -1.23 12.20
C THR A 63 1.72 -0.12 11.21
N MET A 64 0.83 -0.32 10.24
CA MET A 64 0.55 0.60 9.14
C MET A 64 0.25 2.04 9.62
N VAL A 65 -0.64 2.18 10.61
CA VAL A 65 -1.05 3.49 11.13
C VAL A 65 0.13 4.24 11.75
N ASN A 66 0.94 3.53 12.53
CA ASN A 66 2.10 4.14 13.19
C ASN A 66 3.15 4.57 12.16
N GLU A 67 3.42 3.75 11.16
CA GLU A 67 4.39 4.06 10.12
C GLU A 67 3.94 5.25 9.26
N VAL A 68 2.66 5.32 8.89
CA VAL A 68 2.11 6.48 8.17
C VAL A 68 2.19 7.74 9.03
N ARG A 69 1.88 7.65 10.33
CA ARG A 69 2.05 8.76 11.27
C ARG A 69 3.50 9.25 11.31
N ASP A 70 4.45 8.33 11.40
CA ASP A 70 5.88 8.66 11.44
C ASP A 70 6.36 9.29 10.13
N PHE A 71 5.90 8.82 8.98
CA PHE A 71 6.19 9.45 7.70
C PHE A 71 5.64 10.89 7.65
N ARG A 72 4.39 11.09 8.05
CA ARG A 72 3.76 12.42 8.05
C ARG A 72 4.44 13.36 9.06
N ALA A 73 4.85 12.88 10.22
CA ALA A 73 5.60 13.65 11.22
C ALA A 73 6.98 14.10 10.70
N ARG A 74 7.51 13.44 9.67
CA ARG A 74 8.78 13.79 9.00
C ARG A 74 8.58 14.56 7.70
N ASP A 75 7.37 15.09 7.46
CA ASP A 75 6.98 15.86 6.26
C ASP A 75 7.07 15.07 4.94
N PHE A 76 6.87 13.76 4.98
CA PHE A 76 6.68 12.98 3.75
C PHE A 76 5.24 13.04 3.28
N ASP A 77 5.04 13.19 1.98
CA ASP A 77 3.73 13.01 1.36
C ASP A 77 3.46 11.53 1.19
N VAL A 78 2.39 11.05 1.83
CA VAL A 78 2.03 9.64 1.85
C VAL A 78 0.76 9.40 1.06
N THR A 79 0.85 8.51 0.10
CA THR A 79 -0.29 7.98 -0.66
C THR A 79 -0.42 6.49 -0.39
N VAL A 80 -1.61 6.06 0.01
CA VAL A 80 -1.94 4.65 0.19
C VAL A 80 -2.94 4.24 -0.89
N LEU A 81 -2.55 3.30 -1.74
CA LEU A 81 -3.42 2.66 -2.70
C LEU A 81 -3.80 1.28 -2.15
N SER A 82 -5.08 1.09 -1.88
CA SER A 82 -5.57 -0.14 -1.27
C SER A 82 -6.43 -0.93 -2.25
N PRO A 83 -5.84 -1.95 -2.94
CA PRO A 83 -6.64 -2.87 -3.72
C PRO A 83 -7.50 -3.72 -2.78
N SER A 84 -8.81 -3.76 -3.04
CA SER A 84 -9.73 -4.61 -2.27
C SER A 84 -9.85 -5.99 -2.91
N SER A 85 -9.63 -7.04 -2.13
CA SER A 85 -9.92 -8.42 -2.54
C SER A 85 -11.28 -8.91 -2.02
N LEU A 86 -11.91 -8.15 -1.13
CA LEU A 86 -13.11 -8.59 -0.39
C LEU A 86 -14.27 -8.99 -1.28
N GLU A 87 -14.52 -8.24 -2.36
CA GLU A 87 -15.60 -8.55 -3.29
C GLU A 87 -15.34 -9.86 -4.02
N PHE A 88 -14.11 -10.10 -4.47
CA PHE A 88 -13.73 -11.37 -5.10
C PHE A 88 -13.87 -12.55 -4.15
N GLU A 89 -13.49 -12.38 -2.89
CA GLU A 89 -13.59 -13.44 -1.90
C GLU A 89 -15.05 -13.73 -1.52
N PHE A 90 -15.87 -12.70 -1.46
CA PHE A 90 -17.29 -12.83 -1.23
C PHE A 90 -17.98 -13.50 -2.42
N ASP A 91 -17.73 -13.05 -3.65
CA ASP A 91 -18.28 -13.63 -4.88
C ASP A 91 -17.83 -15.08 -5.08
N ALA A 92 -16.58 -15.39 -4.72
CA ALA A 92 -16.06 -16.76 -4.74
C ALA A 92 -16.60 -17.62 -3.58
N ARG A 93 -17.50 -17.12 -2.75
CA ARG A 93 -18.07 -17.78 -1.55
C ARG A 93 -17.01 -18.26 -0.56
N ARG A 94 -15.88 -17.58 -0.51
CA ARG A 94 -14.82 -17.82 0.48
C ARG A 94 -15.07 -17.08 1.79
N LEU A 95 -15.90 -16.04 1.74
CA LEU A 95 -16.40 -15.29 2.89
C LEU A 95 -17.92 -15.40 2.97
N ASP A 96 -18.46 -15.58 4.17
CA ASP A 96 -19.88 -15.39 4.41
C ASP A 96 -20.20 -13.87 4.54
N ARG A 97 -21.50 -13.53 4.54
CA ARG A 97 -21.95 -12.14 4.60
C ARG A 97 -21.44 -11.43 5.87
N THR A 98 -21.45 -12.12 6.99
CA THR A 98 -21.02 -11.55 8.27
C THR A 98 -19.53 -11.25 8.26
N GLY A 99 -18.72 -12.19 7.81
CA GLY A 99 -17.28 -12.00 7.65
C GLY A 99 -16.94 -10.87 6.69
N TYR A 100 -17.66 -10.77 5.56
CA TYR A 100 -17.51 -9.67 4.61
C TYR A 100 -17.79 -8.29 5.27
N GLU A 101 -18.92 -8.14 5.96
CA GLU A 101 -19.30 -6.87 6.60
C GLU A 101 -18.29 -6.47 7.71
N VAL A 102 -17.79 -7.44 8.48
CA VAL A 102 -16.77 -7.18 9.51
C VAL A 102 -15.48 -6.69 8.87
N MET A 103 -14.94 -7.42 7.92
CA MET A 103 -13.68 -7.07 7.25
C MET A 103 -13.78 -5.73 6.50
N LYS A 104 -14.92 -5.48 5.85
CA LYS A 104 -15.18 -4.20 5.20
C LYS A 104 -15.19 -3.04 6.20
N THR A 105 -15.86 -3.22 7.33
CA THR A 105 -15.92 -2.19 8.38
C THR A 105 -14.54 -1.91 8.96
N GLU A 106 -13.75 -2.93 9.27
CA GLU A 106 -12.39 -2.78 9.78
C GLU A 106 -11.50 -2.03 8.78
N ARG A 107 -11.60 -2.37 7.50
CA ARG A 107 -10.87 -1.69 6.43
C ARG A 107 -11.28 -0.22 6.29
N ASP A 108 -12.58 0.09 6.34
CA ASP A 108 -13.10 1.46 6.25
C ASP A 108 -12.65 2.33 7.44
N ILE A 109 -12.62 1.75 8.65
CA ILE A 109 -12.09 2.41 9.84
C ILE A 109 -10.60 2.74 9.63
N LEU A 110 -9.81 1.77 9.19
CA LEU A 110 -8.39 1.97 8.96
C LEU A 110 -8.11 3.03 7.88
N MET A 111 -8.84 3.00 6.76
CA MET A 111 -8.72 4.02 5.73
C MET A 111 -9.06 5.42 6.26
N THR A 112 -10.10 5.52 7.10
CA THR A 112 -10.51 6.77 7.74
C THR A 112 -9.44 7.29 8.69
N GLU A 113 -8.83 6.41 9.47
CA GLU A 113 -7.73 6.76 10.38
C GLU A 113 -6.51 7.27 9.60
N LEU A 114 -6.11 6.59 8.54
CA LEU A 114 -4.99 7.00 7.70
C LEU A 114 -5.24 8.37 7.03
N ARG A 115 -6.46 8.64 6.58
CA ARG A 115 -6.86 9.97 6.07
C ARG A 115 -6.77 11.03 7.16
N GLY A 116 -7.19 10.70 8.38
CA GLY A 116 -7.07 11.59 9.55
C GLY A 116 -5.62 11.95 9.90
N LEU A 117 -4.65 11.13 9.53
CA LEU A 117 -3.21 11.42 9.66
C LEU A 117 -2.68 12.30 8.51
N GLY A 118 -3.51 12.67 7.54
CA GLY A 118 -3.12 13.47 6.39
C GLY A 118 -2.51 12.66 5.24
N ALA A 119 -2.67 11.35 5.22
CA ALA A 119 -2.32 10.55 4.05
C ALA A 119 -3.45 10.63 3.01
N PHE A 120 -3.08 10.62 1.73
CA PHE A 120 -4.04 10.37 0.66
C PHE A 120 -4.31 8.87 0.59
N VAL A 121 -5.57 8.46 0.81
CA VAL A 121 -5.95 7.04 0.82
C VAL A 121 -7.01 6.80 -0.22
N MET A 122 -6.70 5.92 -1.16
CA MET A 122 -7.60 5.52 -2.23
C MET A 122 -7.95 4.04 -2.11
N ASP A 123 -9.23 3.76 -2.14
CA ASP A 123 -9.76 2.44 -2.40
C ASP A 123 -9.65 2.15 -3.90
N TRP A 124 -8.82 1.19 -4.25
CA TRP A 124 -8.63 0.83 -5.65
C TRP A 124 -9.50 -0.38 -5.99
N GLU A 125 -10.62 -0.08 -6.64
CA GLU A 125 -11.57 -1.09 -7.09
C GLU A 125 -10.99 -1.89 -8.28
N PRO A 126 -11.36 -3.17 -8.41
CA PRO A 126 -10.78 -4.09 -9.40
C PRO A 126 -10.92 -3.64 -10.86
N ASP A 127 -11.99 -2.93 -11.19
CA ASP A 127 -12.29 -2.42 -12.53
C ASP A 127 -11.74 -1.02 -12.79
N MET A 128 -11.18 -0.36 -11.77
CA MET A 128 -10.55 0.95 -11.90
C MET A 128 -9.15 0.85 -12.49
N LEU A 129 -8.87 1.62 -13.54
CA LEU A 129 -7.52 1.71 -14.09
C LEU A 129 -6.57 2.38 -13.07
N LEU A 130 -5.35 1.84 -12.93
CA LEU A 130 -4.32 2.41 -12.06
C LEU A 130 -4.02 3.88 -12.40
N SER A 131 -4.07 4.26 -13.67
CA SER A 131 -3.90 5.66 -14.09
C SER A 131 -4.97 6.58 -13.52
N THR A 132 -6.22 6.10 -13.40
CA THR A 132 -7.32 6.84 -12.78
C THR A 132 -7.11 6.96 -11.28
N ALA A 133 -6.71 5.88 -10.62
CA ALA A 133 -6.37 5.86 -9.20
C ALA A 133 -5.24 6.88 -8.88
N LEU A 134 -4.17 6.87 -9.67
CA LEU A 134 -3.04 7.79 -9.49
C LEU A 134 -3.36 9.23 -9.87
N ALA A 135 -4.29 9.48 -10.80
CA ALA A 135 -4.71 10.84 -11.14
C ALA A 135 -5.43 11.54 -9.98
N GLY A 136 -6.22 10.78 -9.21
CA GLY A 136 -6.82 11.26 -7.97
C GLY A 136 -5.79 11.60 -6.87
N ALA A 137 -4.64 10.92 -6.88
CA ALA A 137 -3.54 11.16 -5.95
C ALA A 137 -2.69 12.41 -6.30
N ARG A 138 -2.74 12.89 -7.53
CA ARG A 138 -1.99 14.06 -8.01
C ARG A 138 -2.68 15.41 -7.75
N GLY A 139 -3.70 15.45 -6.94
CA GLY A 139 -4.35 16.69 -6.49
C GLY A 139 -3.52 17.50 -5.50
N PHE A 140 -2.19 17.41 -5.62
CA PHE A 140 -1.21 18.15 -4.82
C PHE A 140 -0.49 19.17 -5.69
#